data_80b37acc04e7ce0c13b54af64144cb36
#
_entry.id   80b37acc04e7ce0c13b54af64144cb36
#
_cell.length_a   1.000
_cell.length_b   1.000
_cell.length_c   1.000
_cell.angle_alpha   90.00
_cell.angle_beta   90.00
_cell.angle_gamma   90.00
#
_symmetry.space_group_name_H-M   'P 1'
#
loop_
_entity.id
_entity.type
_entity.pdbx_description
1 polymer ?
#
loop_
_entity_poly.entity_id
_entity_poly.type
_entity_poly.pdbx_seq_one_letter_code
_entity_poly.pdbx_strand_id
1 'polypeptide(L)'
;MMLGLVSLVTCAAPAIGPVFGGLVMEFLNWHWIFYTMIPFLLISLVLGCATVPDIRHGGKGHLSVPSLVLVAAGLAGIIVAASFFAQWNGDWRFWTVLVGAIVVLGVFAAVQLKMEHPLVEVRTFAFPGFTLGMLILLMSSGGVLGVNFLMPILLQRGLGHTSMIAALILLPGAVVGAISAPLIGGALKAHFPPKFIACGFVGVAIMDIVMMLGGAHEWAVAIAYALFMAASGFVLVPDQTHALNQLPAAMNADGSAVMNTVQQLAGAIGTAVASTLIAEFSAVNRVAGMKSAAAYVAGFSTSMWVFFGMAVTGEILALLMFRFSKRAA
;
A
#
# COMPACT_ATOMS: atom_id res chain seq x y z
N MET A 1 2.50 18.03 -19.68
CA MET A 1 3.75 17.31 -19.96
C MET A 1 4.52 16.97 -18.66
N MET A 2 4.77 17.91 -17.76
CA MET A 2 5.47 17.68 -16.48
C MET A 2 4.79 16.63 -15.58
N LEU A 3 3.47 16.73 -15.37
CA LEU A 3 2.71 15.76 -14.55
C LEU A 3 2.79 14.33 -15.11
N GLY A 4 2.82 14.18 -16.45
CA GLY A 4 3.00 12.87 -17.07
C GLY A 4 4.37 12.24 -16.83
N LEU A 5 5.43 13.05 -16.81
CA LEU A 5 6.78 12.58 -16.47
C LEU A 5 6.86 12.13 -15.00
N VAL A 6 6.30 12.92 -14.08
CA VAL A 6 6.25 12.55 -12.65
C VAL A 6 5.50 11.25 -12.46
N SER A 7 4.33 11.10 -13.09
CA SER A 7 3.55 9.85 -13.02
C SER A 7 4.31 8.65 -13.58
N LEU A 8 5.00 8.83 -14.72
CA LEU A 8 5.78 7.76 -15.35
C LEU A 8 6.91 7.28 -14.42
N VAL A 9 7.67 8.20 -13.81
CA VAL A 9 8.74 7.87 -12.85
C VAL A 9 8.18 7.16 -11.62
N THR A 10 7.10 7.69 -11.05
CA THR A 10 6.45 7.10 -9.86
C THR A 10 5.93 5.68 -10.15
N CYS A 11 5.37 5.44 -11.34
CA CYS A 11 4.88 4.13 -11.73
C CYS A 11 5.99 3.16 -12.15
N ALA A 12 7.14 3.65 -12.66
CA ALA A 12 8.27 2.80 -13.04
C ALA A 12 9.08 2.29 -11.82
N ALA A 13 9.11 3.06 -10.73
CA ALA A 13 9.89 2.71 -9.54
C ALA A 13 9.53 1.33 -8.93
N PRO A 14 8.25 0.95 -8.76
CA PRO A 14 7.89 -0.38 -8.28
C PRO A 14 8.27 -1.52 -9.22
N ALA A 15 8.39 -1.26 -10.53
CA ALA A 15 8.83 -2.25 -11.51
C ALA A 15 10.36 -2.47 -11.44
N ILE A 16 11.12 -1.40 -11.30
CA ILE A 16 12.59 -1.44 -11.25
C ILE A 16 13.08 -1.97 -9.90
N GLY A 17 12.41 -1.61 -8.81
CA GLY A 17 12.84 -1.94 -7.45
C GLY A 17 13.14 -3.41 -7.20
N PRO A 18 12.21 -4.35 -7.46
CA PRO A 18 12.44 -5.78 -7.26
C PRO A 18 13.57 -6.34 -8.12
N VAL A 19 13.71 -5.88 -9.37
CA VAL A 19 14.79 -6.33 -10.27
C VAL A 19 16.14 -5.86 -9.77
N PHE A 20 16.24 -4.59 -9.39
CA PHE A 20 17.46 -4.03 -8.80
C PHE A 20 17.80 -4.74 -7.48
N GLY A 21 16.82 -4.93 -6.59
CA GLY A 21 17.00 -5.65 -5.34
C GLY A 21 17.43 -7.10 -5.55
N GLY A 22 16.81 -7.81 -6.51
CA GLY A 22 17.14 -9.18 -6.87
C GLY A 22 18.57 -9.31 -7.39
N LEU A 23 18.98 -8.40 -8.27
CA LEU A 23 20.34 -8.35 -8.83
C LEU A 23 21.39 -8.06 -7.74
N VAL A 24 21.14 -7.09 -6.87
CA VAL A 24 22.06 -6.79 -5.76
C VAL A 24 22.18 -7.97 -4.80
N MET A 25 21.07 -8.64 -4.49
CA MET A 25 21.06 -9.79 -3.58
C MET A 25 21.72 -11.04 -4.18
N GLU A 26 21.77 -11.18 -5.51
CA GLU A 26 22.45 -12.30 -6.19
C GLU A 26 23.99 -12.18 -6.09
N PHE A 27 24.54 -10.98 -6.27
CA PHE A 27 26.00 -10.75 -6.35
C PHE A 27 26.61 -10.18 -5.08
N LEU A 28 25.79 -9.56 -4.23
CA LEU A 28 26.21 -8.81 -3.05
C LEU A 28 25.30 -9.17 -1.86
N ASN A 29 25.37 -8.42 -0.78
CA ASN A 29 24.49 -8.58 0.37
C ASN A 29 23.48 -7.42 0.47
N TRP A 30 22.49 -7.55 1.35
CA TRP A 30 21.41 -6.58 1.50
C TRP A 30 21.88 -5.17 1.86
N HIS A 31 23.06 -5.00 2.48
CA HIS A 31 23.61 -3.67 2.82
C HIS A 31 23.89 -2.84 1.55
N TRP A 32 24.28 -3.51 0.44
CA TRP A 32 24.58 -2.83 -0.81
C TRP A 32 23.36 -2.19 -1.46
N ILE A 33 22.15 -2.66 -1.15
CA ILE A 33 20.91 -1.99 -1.58
C ILE A 33 20.91 -0.55 -1.05
N PHE A 34 21.23 -0.38 0.24
CA PHE A 34 21.28 0.95 0.86
C PHE A 34 22.48 1.77 0.38
N TYR A 35 23.64 1.18 0.31
CA TYR A 35 24.85 1.90 -0.16
C TYR A 35 24.71 2.42 -1.58
N THR A 36 24.09 1.69 -2.48
CA THR A 36 23.85 2.14 -3.86
C THR A 36 22.77 3.23 -3.93
N MET A 37 21.81 3.26 -3.01
CA MET A 37 20.79 4.32 -2.97
C MET A 37 21.33 5.66 -2.46
N ILE A 38 22.33 5.67 -1.55
CA ILE A 38 22.86 6.89 -0.95
C ILE A 38 23.34 7.93 -2.01
N PRO A 39 24.14 7.58 -3.02
CA PRO A 39 24.56 8.53 -4.05
C PRO A 39 23.38 9.17 -4.79
N PHE A 40 22.35 8.39 -5.15
CA PHE A 40 21.16 8.91 -5.83
C PHE A 40 20.37 9.87 -4.94
N LEU A 41 20.26 9.57 -3.64
CA LEU A 41 19.60 10.46 -2.68
C LEU A 41 20.38 11.76 -2.49
N LEU A 42 21.72 11.69 -2.43
CA LEU A 42 22.57 12.89 -2.32
C LEU A 42 22.48 13.75 -3.59
N ILE A 43 22.51 13.14 -4.77
CA ILE A 43 22.34 13.87 -6.04
C ILE A 43 20.95 14.53 -6.07
N SER A 44 19.90 13.80 -5.70
CA SER A 44 18.53 14.33 -5.64
C SER A 44 18.42 15.50 -4.66
N LEU A 45 19.06 15.39 -3.48
CA LEU A 45 19.10 16.46 -2.49
C LEU A 45 19.79 17.72 -3.04
N VAL A 46 20.97 17.57 -3.63
CA VAL A 46 21.73 18.70 -4.22
C VAL A 46 20.94 19.35 -5.35
N LEU A 47 20.38 18.57 -6.26
CA LEU A 47 19.52 19.08 -7.33
C LEU A 47 18.28 19.77 -6.78
N GLY A 48 17.62 19.18 -5.79
CA GLY A 48 16.45 19.80 -5.14
C GLY A 48 16.78 21.15 -4.50
N CYS A 49 17.87 21.23 -3.75
CA CYS A 49 18.32 22.48 -3.14
C CYS A 49 18.72 23.55 -4.17
N ALA A 50 19.24 23.12 -5.33
CA ALA A 50 19.71 24.05 -6.38
C ALA A 50 18.58 24.52 -7.31
N THR A 51 17.55 23.71 -7.56
CA THR A 51 16.57 23.96 -8.62
C THR A 51 15.16 24.27 -8.14
N VAL A 52 14.79 23.89 -6.90
CA VAL A 52 13.46 24.16 -6.36
C VAL A 52 13.40 25.56 -5.76
N PRO A 53 12.72 26.53 -6.41
CA PRO A 53 12.57 27.86 -5.85
C PRO A 53 11.65 27.82 -4.63
N ASP A 54 11.94 28.67 -3.65
CA ASP A 54 11.05 28.85 -2.51
C ASP A 54 9.81 29.64 -2.96
N ILE A 55 8.69 28.96 -3.15
CA ILE A 55 7.43 29.55 -3.64
C ILE A 55 6.63 30.19 -2.49
N ARG A 56 7.04 30.05 -1.25
CA ARG A 56 6.34 30.62 -0.10
C ARG A 56 6.57 32.13 0.00
N HIS A 57 5.62 32.88 -0.53
CA HIS A 57 5.45 34.28 -0.23
C HIS A 57 4.66 34.42 1.08
N GLY A 58 5.38 34.57 2.18
CA GLY A 58 4.84 35.09 3.44
C GLY A 58 4.08 34.08 4.31
N GLY A 59 4.65 33.79 5.43
CA GLY A 59 4.07 33.08 6.56
C GLY A 59 5.10 32.15 7.20
N LYS A 60 5.56 32.49 8.40
CA LYS A 60 6.31 31.56 9.25
C LYS A 60 5.35 30.39 9.59
N GLY A 61 5.37 29.34 8.80
CA GLY A 61 4.65 28.13 9.14
C GLY A 61 5.19 27.58 10.47
N HIS A 62 4.42 27.68 11.53
CA HIS A 62 4.78 27.09 12.80
C HIS A 62 4.59 25.57 12.69
N LEU A 63 5.72 24.85 12.53
CA LEU A 63 5.71 23.40 12.66
C LEU A 63 5.41 23.04 14.13
N SER A 64 4.26 22.48 14.40
CA SER A 64 3.93 22.00 15.73
C SER A 64 4.67 20.69 16.01
N VAL A 65 5.84 20.78 16.66
CA VAL A 65 6.64 19.61 17.07
C VAL A 65 5.82 18.61 17.91
N PRO A 66 4.97 19.04 18.87
CA PRO A 66 4.10 18.11 19.59
C PRO A 66 3.16 17.33 18.68
N SER A 67 2.57 17.98 17.68
CA SER A 67 1.68 17.30 16.70
C SER A 67 2.44 16.27 15.86
N LEU A 68 3.67 16.59 15.46
CA LEU A 68 4.52 15.66 14.72
C LEU A 68 4.87 14.42 15.56
N VAL A 69 5.22 14.61 16.83
CA VAL A 69 5.52 13.50 17.76
C VAL A 69 4.28 12.63 17.99
N LEU A 70 3.11 13.23 18.18
CA LEU A 70 1.86 12.48 18.40
C LEU A 70 1.51 11.62 17.18
N VAL A 71 1.54 12.17 15.97
CA VAL A 71 1.21 11.39 14.77
C VAL A 71 2.24 10.29 14.52
N ALA A 72 3.53 10.59 14.68
CA ALA A 72 4.60 9.61 14.53
C ALA A 72 4.48 8.46 15.55
N ALA A 73 4.24 8.78 16.82
CA ALA A 73 4.07 7.77 17.87
C ALA A 73 2.81 6.91 17.64
N GLY A 74 1.70 7.53 17.24
CA GLY A 74 0.46 6.81 16.96
C GLY A 74 0.59 5.86 15.76
N LEU A 75 1.14 6.34 14.63
CA LEU A 75 1.36 5.51 13.45
C LEU A 75 2.39 4.40 13.71
N ALA A 76 3.50 4.71 14.38
CA ALA A 76 4.49 3.70 14.78
C ALA A 76 3.87 2.64 15.70
N GLY A 77 3.03 3.03 16.65
CA GLY A 77 2.32 2.10 17.53
C GLY A 77 1.42 1.12 16.77
N ILE A 78 0.67 1.59 15.76
CA ILE A 78 -0.15 0.71 14.90
C ILE A 78 0.74 -0.28 14.14
N ILE A 79 1.84 0.19 13.54
CA ILE A 79 2.76 -0.66 12.78
C ILE A 79 3.41 -1.71 13.70
N VAL A 80 3.83 -1.32 14.90
CA VAL A 80 4.40 -2.23 15.91
C VAL A 80 3.36 -3.29 16.31
N ALA A 81 2.12 -2.90 16.62
CA ALA A 81 1.06 -3.84 16.94
C ALA A 81 0.84 -4.84 15.80
N ALA A 82 0.75 -4.39 14.55
CA ALA A 82 0.59 -5.25 13.39
C ALA A 82 1.78 -6.20 13.17
N SER A 83 3.02 -5.71 13.37
CA SER A 83 4.25 -6.49 13.16
C SER A 83 4.48 -7.56 14.21
N PHE A 84 4.06 -7.33 15.45
CA PHE A 84 4.27 -8.26 16.56
C PHE A 84 3.03 -9.07 16.92
N PHE A 85 1.95 -8.98 16.13
CA PHE A 85 0.70 -9.67 16.39
C PHE A 85 0.88 -11.17 16.65
N ALA A 86 1.62 -11.88 15.79
CA ALA A 86 1.87 -13.32 15.96
C ALA A 86 2.74 -13.64 17.18
N GLN A 87 3.78 -12.84 17.43
CA GLN A 87 4.68 -13.09 18.57
C GLN A 87 3.97 -12.89 19.92
N TRP A 88 3.05 -11.95 19.97
CA TRP A 88 2.26 -11.69 21.18
C TRP A 88 0.99 -12.53 21.27
N ASN A 89 0.67 -13.32 20.25
CA ASN A 89 -0.43 -14.29 20.20
C ASN A 89 -1.75 -13.75 20.82
N GLY A 90 -2.09 -12.48 20.55
CA GLY A 90 -3.24 -11.79 21.13
C GLY A 90 -3.12 -11.44 22.63
N ASP A 91 -1.90 -11.53 23.21
CA ASP A 91 -1.61 -11.18 24.61
C ASP A 91 -1.96 -9.71 24.90
N TRP A 92 -2.07 -9.37 26.19
CA TRP A 92 -2.37 -8.01 26.67
C TRP A 92 -1.44 -6.94 26.08
N ARG A 93 -0.19 -7.29 25.74
CA ARG A 93 0.79 -6.41 25.08
C ARG A 93 0.30 -5.87 23.75
N PHE A 94 -0.27 -6.74 22.90
CA PHE A 94 -0.86 -6.34 21.63
C PHE A 94 -1.95 -5.29 21.82
N TRP A 95 -2.91 -5.60 22.72
CA TRP A 95 -4.01 -4.69 22.98
C TRP A 95 -3.56 -3.37 23.60
N THR A 96 -2.58 -3.40 24.50
CA THR A 96 -2.03 -2.18 25.12
C THR A 96 -1.39 -1.26 24.09
N VAL A 97 -0.57 -1.80 23.16
CA VAL A 97 0.07 -1.01 22.11
C VAL A 97 -0.94 -0.50 21.11
N LEU A 98 -1.90 -1.34 20.67
CA LEU A 98 -2.91 -0.96 19.70
C LEU A 98 -3.84 0.13 20.26
N VAL A 99 -4.39 -0.09 21.46
CA VAL A 99 -5.27 0.89 22.11
C VAL A 99 -4.52 2.18 22.42
N GLY A 100 -3.27 2.05 22.94
CA GLY A 100 -2.40 3.20 23.17
C GLY A 100 -2.17 4.02 21.90
N ALA A 101 -1.88 3.37 20.77
CA ALA A 101 -1.71 4.02 19.47
C ALA A 101 -2.99 4.73 18.99
N ILE A 102 -4.15 4.07 19.13
CA ILE A 102 -5.45 4.66 18.78
C ILE A 102 -5.76 5.88 19.66
N VAL A 103 -5.48 5.81 20.96
CA VAL A 103 -5.67 6.94 21.89
C VAL A 103 -4.77 8.10 21.50
N VAL A 104 -3.49 7.84 21.21
CA VAL A 104 -2.53 8.87 20.78
C VAL A 104 -2.99 9.54 19.47
N LEU A 105 -3.48 8.77 18.48
CA LEU A 105 -4.05 9.33 17.26
C LEU A 105 -5.35 10.10 17.51
N GLY A 106 -6.17 9.66 18.46
CA GLY A 106 -7.37 10.39 18.90
C GLY A 106 -7.01 11.75 19.53
N VAL A 107 -5.99 11.77 20.40
CA VAL A 107 -5.46 13.02 20.97
C VAL A 107 -4.88 13.92 19.87
N PHE A 108 -4.11 13.34 18.93
CA PHE A 108 -3.61 14.07 17.77
C PHE A 108 -4.76 14.72 17.00
N ALA A 109 -5.79 13.95 16.63
CA ALA A 109 -6.95 14.47 15.90
C ALA A 109 -7.67 15.58 16.68
N ALA A 110 -7.87 15.41 17.99
CA ALA A 110 -8.49 16.43 18.84
C ALA A 110 -7.67 17.72 18.91
N VAL A 111 -6.33 17.62 18.93
CA VAL A 111 -5.43 18.79 18.89
C VAL A 111 -5.51 19.48 17.52
N GLN A 112 -5.46 18.71 16.41
CA GLN A 112 -5.53 19.27 15.05
C GLN A 112 -6.84 20.02 14.80
N LEU A 113 -7.97 19.50 15.31
CA LEU A 113 -9.28 20.14 15.14
C LEU A 113 -9.37 21.53 15.82
N LYS A 114 -8.53 21.78 16.84
CA LYS A 114 -8.50 23.05 17.59
C LYS A 114 -7.46 24.03 17.06
N MET A 115 -6.55 23.60 16.19
CA MET A 115 -5.51 24.47 15.64
C MET A 115 -6.04 25.29 14.47
N GLU A 116 -5.61 26.55 14.37
CA GLU A 116 -5.90 27.42 13.21
C GLU A 116 -5.10 26.97 11.96
N HIS A 117 -3.87 26.48 12.17
CA HIS A 117 -3.02 25.93 11.11
C HIS A 117 -2.60 24.51 11.49
N PRO A 118 -3.46 23.50 11.22
CA PRO A 118 -3.16 22.13 11.56
C PRO A 118 -2.04 21.56 10.69
N LEU A 119 -1.27 20.60 11.24
CA LEU A 119 -0.26 19.84 10.48
C LEU A 119 -0.91 18.94 9.43
N VAL A 120 -2.05 18.35 9.79
CA VAL A 120 -2.90 17.51 8.93
C VAL A 120 -4.34 17.98 9.12
N GLU A 121 -5.01 18.31 8.02
CA GLU A 121 -6.40 18.77 8.05
C GLU A 121 -7.38 17.59 8.28
N VAL A 122 -7.59 17.28 9.54
CA VAL A 122 -8.48 16.16 9.95
C VAL A 122 -9.94 16.42 9.58
N ARG A 123 -10.34 17.68 9.35
CA ARG A 123 -11.71 18.03 8.91
C ARG A 123 -12.06 17.44 7.54
N THR A 124 -11.08 17.00 6.75
CA THR A 124 -11.32 16.26 5.50
C THR A 124 -12.14 14.99 5.73
N PHE A 125 -12.00 14.35 6.88
CA PHE A 125 -12.80 13.17 7.24
C PHE A 125 -14.27 13.48 7.57
N ALA A 126 -14.65 14.75 7.69
CA ALA A 126 -16.06 15.14 7.82
C ALA A 126 -16.85 14.95 6.50
N PHE A 127 -16.16 14.77 5.37
CA PHE A 127 -16.77 14.48 4.08
C PHE A 127 -16.93 12.97 3.88
N PRO A 128 -18.16 12.41 3.89
CA PRO A 128 -18.38 10.96 3.85
C PRO A 128 -17.78 10.28 2.60
N GLY A 129 -17.84 10.96 1.45
CA GLY A 129 -17.25 10.45 0.20
C GLY A 129 -15.75 10.34 0.27
N PHE A 130 -15.05 11.31 0.89
CA PHE A 130 -13.61 11.25 1.12
C PHE A 130 -13.27 10.14 2.12
N THR A 131 -14.00 10.03 3.22
CA THR A 131 -13.76 9.00 4.25
C THR A 131 -13.95 7.58 3.68
N LEU A 132 -14.98 7.35 2.86
CA LEU A 132 -15.14 6.07 2.15
C LEU A 132 -13.98 5.80 1.21
N GLY A 133 -13.50 6.80 0.46
CA GLY A 133 -12.31 6.66 -0.36
C GLY A 133 -11.07 6.30 0.47
N MET A 134 -10.89 6.90 1.65
CA MET A 134 -9.77 6.55 2.54
C MET A 134 -9.84 5.09 3.02
N LEU A 135 -11.04 4.57 3.32
CA LEU A 135 -11.22 3.16 3.69
C LEU A 135 -10.95 2.22 2.51
N ILE A 136 -11.38 2.59 1.31
CA ILE A 136 -11.06 1.85 0.07
C ILE A 136 -9.56 1.86 -0.18
N LEU A 137 -8.91 3.02 -0.05
CA LEU A 137 -7.46 3.17 -0.18
C LEU A 137 -6.69 2.30 0.82
N LEU A 138 -7.17 2.21 2.06
CA LEU A 138 -6.59 1.37 3.11
C LEU A 138 -6.65 -0.12 2.72
N MET A 139 -7.81 -0.59 2.23
CA MET A 139 -7.98 -1.98 1.80
C MET A 139 -7.13 -2.30 0.56
N SER A 140 -7.17 -1.43 -0.45
CA SER A 140 -6.46 -1.66 -1.71
C SER A 140 -4.94 -1.57 -1.55
N SER A 141 -4.41 -0.53 -0.91
CA SER A 141 -2.96 -0.35 -0.73
C SER A 141 -2.36 -1.39 0.21
N GLY A 142 -3.07 -1.72 1.30
CA GLY A 142 -2.67 -2.78 2.22
C GLY A 142 -2.65 -4.14 1.52
N GLY A 143 -3.67 -4.44 0.73
CA GLY A 143 -3.75 -5.66 -0.08
C GLY A 143 -2.61 -5.77 -1.09
N VAL A 144 -2.40 -4.72 -1.90
CA VAL A 144 -1.35 -4.70 -2.93
C VAL A 144 0.03 -4.88 -2.32
N LEU A 145 0.39 -4.13 -1.26
CA LEU A 145 1.72 -4.21 -0.66
C LEU A 145 1.92 -5.51 0.13
N GLY A 146 0.85 -6.04 0.74
CA GLY A 146 0.90 -7.36 1.38
C GLY A 146 1.14 -8.49 0.39
N VAL A 147 0.41 -8.51 -0.73
CA VAL A 147 0.63 -9.49 -1.81
C VAL A 147 2.03 -9.32 -2.42
N ASN A 148 2.47 -8.08 -2.68
CA ASN A 148 3.82 -7.81 -3.17
C ASN A 148 4.92 -8.34 -2.24
N PHE A 149 4.68 -8.37 -0.94
CA PHE A 149 5.60 -8.96 0.04
C PHE A 149 5.58 -10.49 0.00
N LEU A 150 4.41 -11.12 -0.18
CA LEU A 150 4.27 -12.59 -0.21
C LEU A 150 4.88 -13.22 -1.47
N MET A 151 4.79 -12.54 -2.62
CA MET A 151 5.22 -13.06 -3.91
C MET A 151 6.69 -13.51 -3.95
N PRO A 152 7.67 -12.68 -3.58
CA PRO A 152 9.07 -13.09 -3.54
C PRO A 152 9.32 -14.26 -2.58
N ILE A 153 8.62 -14.30 -1.45
CA ILE A 153 8.76 -15.36 -0.46
C ILE A 153 8.26 -16.70 -1.01
N LEU A 154 7.11 -16.69 -1.69
CA LEU A 154 6.58 -17.87 -2.36
C LEU A 154 7.58 -18.41 -3.39
N LEU A 155 8.06 -17.53 -4.28
CA LEU A 155 8.97 -17.94 -5.36
C LEU A 155 10.32 -18.45 -4.83
N GLN A 156 10.88 -17.80 -3.82
CA GLN A 156 12.20 -18.17 -3.28
C GLN A 156 12.12 -19.36 -2.32
N ARG A 157 11.22 -19.33 -1.34
CA ARG A 157 11.16 -20.35 -0.27
C ARG A 157 10.19 -21.49 -0.57
N GLY A 158 9.14 -21.22 -1.35
CA GLY A 158 8.14 -22.21 -1.76
C GLY A 158 8.57 -22.95 -3.02
N LEU A 159 9.00 -22.25 -4.06
CA LEU A 159 9.34 -22.82 -5.36
C LEU A 159 10.86 -22.97 -5.57
N GLY A 160 11.70 -22.46 -4.67
CA GLY A 160 13.16 -22.68 -4.69
C GLY A 160 13.94 -21.83 -5.69
N HIS A 161 13.35 -20.74 -6.19
CA HIS A 161 14.04 -19.85 -7.11
C HIS A 161 15.05 -18.94 -6.41
N THR A 162 16.06 -18.48 -7.16
CA THR A 162 16.97 -17.41 -6.68
C THR A 162 16.24 -16.07 -6.61
N SER A 163 16.79 -15.11 -5.88
CA SER A 163 16.23 -13.76 -5.77
C SER A 163 16.07 -13.07 -7.13
N MET A 164 17.03 -13.28 -8.03
CA MET A 164 17.02 -12.74 -9.40
C MET A 164 15.90 -13.35 -10.25
N ILE A 165 15.77 -14.69 -10.23
CA ILE A 165 14.70 -15.38 -10.97
C ILE A 165 13.34 -14.97 -10.46
N ALA A 166 13.14 -14.91 -9.14
CA ALA A 166 11.90 -14.43 -8.53
C ALA A 166 11.55 -13.01 -8.99
N ALA A 167 12.53 -12.10 -9.02
CA ALA A 167 12.33 -10.74 -9.51
C ALA A 167 11.94 -10.69 -10.99
N LEU A 168 12.58 -11.51 -11.84
CA LEU A 168 12.26 -11.60 -13.26
C LEU A 168 10.85 -12.17 -13.53
N ILE A 169 10.42 -13.15 -12.75
CA ILE A 169 9.04 -13.71 -12.82
C ILE A 169 7.99 -12.64 -12.46
N LEU A 170 8.29 -11.77 -11.50
CA LEU A 170 7.38 -10.71 -11.07
C LEU A 170 7.45 -9.44 -11.94
N LEU A 171 8.52 -9.27 -12.71
CA LEU A 171 8.76 -8.08 -13.53
C LEU A 171 7.58 -7.77 -14.50
N PRO A 172 7.03 -8.75 -15.26
CA PRO A 172 5.89 -8.47 -16.14
C PRO A 172 4.71 -7.85 -15.40
N GLY A 173 4.39 -8.36 -14.19
CA GLY A 173 3.33 -7.81 -13.35
C GLY A 173 3.61 -6.39 -12.90
N ALA A 174 4.83 -6.10 -12.47
CA ALA A 174 5.24 -4.76 -12.09
C ALA A 174 5.18 -3.77 -13.27
N VAL A 175 5.57 -4.19 -14.47
CA VAL A 175 5.47 -3.39 -15.72
C VAL A 175 4.01 -3.14 -16.08
N VAL A 176 3.16 -4.16 -16.02
CA VAL A 176 1.72 -4.03 -16.27
C VAL A 176 1.09 -3.04 -15.27
N GLY A 177 1.42 -3.13 -13.99
CA GLY A 177 0.98 -2.17 -12.97
C GLY A 177 1.44 -0.74 -13.25
N ALA A 178 2.70 -0.57 -13.64
CA ALA A 178 3.26 0.74 -13.96
C ALA A 178 2.60 1.39 -15.19
N ILE A 179 2.26 0.59 -16.20
CA ILE A 179 1.63 1.08 -17.44
C ILE A 179 0.12 1.28 -17.25
N SER A 180 -0.54 0.42 -16.48
CA SER A 180 -2.00 0.49 -16.28
C SER A 180 -2.45 1.80 -15.63
N ALA A 181 -1.72 2.31 -14.64
CA ALA A 181 -2.08 3.51 -13.91
C ALA A 181 -2.19 4.77 -14.81
N PRO A 182 -1.18 5.15 -15.63
CA PRO A 182 -1.30 6.29 -16.53
C PRO A 182 -2.30 6.07 -17.67
N LEU A 183 -2.46 4.82 -18.15
CA LEU A 183 -3.47 4.50 -19.17
C LEU A 183 -4.89 4.70 -18.65
N ILE A 184 -5.17 4.20 -17.44
CA ILE A 184 -6.46 4.37 -16.78
C ILE A 184 -6.71 5.85 -16.50
N GLY A 185 -5.73 6.57 -15.94
CA GLY A 185 -5.83 8.00 -15.66
C GLY A 185 -6.04 8.85 -16.91
N GLY A 186 -5.39 8.51 -18.03
CA GLY A 186 -5.51 9.21 -19.30
C GLY A 186 -6.79 8.90 -20.08
N ALA A 187 -7.24 7.65 -20.08
CA ALA A 187 -8.40 7.20 -20.84
C ALA A 187 -9.73 7.69 -20.26
N LEU A 188 -9.81 7.89 -18.96
CA LEU A 188 -11.08 8.13 -18.24
C LEU A 188 -11.33 9.61 -17.87
N LYS A 189 -10.54 10.57 -18.41
CA LYS A 189 -10.75 12.04 -18.31
C LYS A 189 -11.64 12.48 -17.13
N ALA A 190 -11.06 12.66 -15.97
CA ALA A 190 -11.61 13.35 -14.79
C ALA A 190 -12.95 12.88 -14.17
N HIS A 191 -13.72 12.02 -14.83
CA HIS A 191 -14.99 11.50 -14.32
C HIS A 191 -14.95 9.97 -14.26
N PHE A 192 -14.46 9.43 -13.13
CA PHE A 192 -14.49 8.00 -12.86
C PHE A 192 -15.82 7.62 -12.18
N PRO A 193 -16.72 6.91 -12.86
CA PRO A 193 -17.85 6.33 -12.15
C PRO A 193 -17.33 5.31 -11.12
N PRO A 194 -17.83 5.32 -9.88
CA PRO A 194 -17.39 4.41 -8.81
C PRO A 194 -17.50 2.92 -9.17
N LYS A 195 -18.27 2.58 -10.20
CA LYS A 195 -18.37 1.21 -10.75
C LYS A 195 -17.04 0.63 -11.23
N PHE A 196 -16.07 1.47 -11.65
CA PHE A 196 -14.76 0.99 -12.07
C PHE A 196 -13.95 0.48 -10.87
N ILE A 197 -14.09 1.13 -9.71
CA ILE A 197 -13.47 0.70 -8.45
C ILE A 197 -13.98 -0.70 -8.07
N ALA A 198 -15.31 -0.89 -8.15
CA ALA A 198 -15.92 -2.19 -7.90
C ALA A 198 -15.43 -3.26 -8.89
N CYS A 199 -15.43 -2.99 -10.20
CA CYS A 199 -14.86 -3.93 -11.18
C CYS A 199 -13.39 -4.26 -10.89
N GLY A 200 -12.60 -3.28 -10.43
CA GLY A 200 -11.21 -3.49 -10.04
C GLY A 200 -11.08 -4.47 -8.87
N PHE A 201 -11.87 -4.30 -7.82
CA PHE A 201 -11.85 -5.23 -6.67
C PHE A 201 -12.32 -6.64 -7.02
N VAL A 202 -13.33 -6.79 -7.88
CA VAL A 202 -13.71 -8.11 -8.40
C VAL A 202 -12.53 -8.76 -9.12
N GLY A 203 -11.81 -8.00 -9.96
CA GLY A 203 -10.60 -8.49 -10.61
C GLY A 203 -9.51 -8.90 -9.61
N VAL A 204 -9.25 -8.07 -8.60
CA VAL A 204 -8.30 -8.37 -7.50
C VAL A 204 -8.71 -9.66 -6.79
N ALA A 205 -9.97 -9.78 -6.36
CA ALA A 205 -10.46 -10.96 -5.64
C ALA A 205 -10.35 -12.25 -6.46
N ILE A 206 -10.65 -12.19 -7.76
CA ILE A 206 -10.48 -13.33 -8.66
C ILE A 206 -9.01 -13.74 -8.75
N MET A 207 -8.09 -12.78 -8.90
CA MET A 207 -6.67 -13.05 -9.01
C MET A 207 -6.09 -13.57 -7.68
N ASP A 208 -6.58 -13.09 -6.54
CA ASP A 208 -6.22 -13.63 -5.23
C ASP A 208 -6.57 -15.13 -5.12
N ILE A 209 -7.77 -15.52 -5.59
CA ILE A 209 -8.17 -16.94 -5.64
C ILE A 209 -7.28 -17.73 -6.61
N VAL A 210 -7.00 -17.20 -7.80
CA VAL A 210 -6.13 -17.86 -8.78
C VAL A 210 -4.73 -18.07 -8.21
N MET A 211 -4.15 -17.07 -7.54
CA MET A 211 -2.84 -17.19 -6.89
C MET A 211 -2.88 -18.19 -5.73
N MET A 212 -3.96 -18.21 -4.95
CA MET A 212 -4.15 -19.15 -3.84
C MET A 212 -4.18 -20.61 -4.34
N LEU A 213 -4.90 -20.88 -5.42
CA LEU A 213 -5.02 -22.22 -6.00
C LEU A 213 -3.80 -22.61 -6.83
N GLY A 214 -3.19 -21.65 -7.50
CA GLY A 214 -2.05 -21.82 -8.40
C GLY A 214 -0.68 -21.73 -7.73
N GLY A 215 -0.60 -21.55 -6.42
CA GLY A 215 0.64 -21.26 -5.68
C GLY A 215 1.79 -22.26 -5.87
N ALA A 216 1.51 -23.48 -6.34
CA ALA A 216 2.51 -24.48 -6.69
C ALA A 216 3.08 -24.33 -8.12
N HIS A 217 2.48 -23.50 -8.97
CA HIS A 217 2.82 -23.34 -10.38
C HIS A 217 3.28 -21.91 -10.69
N GLU A 218 4.56 -21.73 -10.98
CA GLU A 218 5.18 -20.42 -11.19
C GLU A 218 4.50 -19.56 -12.28
N TRP A 219 4.11 -20.19 -13.42
CA TRP A 219 3.44 -19.48 -14.51
C TRP A 219 2.03 -19.02 -14.16
N ALA A 220 1.28 -19.83 -13.40
CA ALA A 220 -0.04 -19.45 -12.93
C ALA A 220 0.05 -18.24 -11.99
N VAL A 221 1.01 -18.27 -11.07
CA VAL A 221 1.28 -17.17 -10.14
C VAL A 221 1.74 -15.92 -10.89
N ALA A 222 2.66 -16.02 -11.85
CA ALA A 222 3.17 -14.91 -12.61
C ALA A 222 2.07 -14.18 -13.41
N ILE A 223 1.22 -14.95 -14.11
CA ILE A 223 0.10 -14.41 -14.90
C ILE A 223 -0.95 -13.80 -13.96
N ALA A 224 -1.34 -14.51 -12.90
CA ALA A 224 -2.30 -14.01 -11.93
C ALA A 224 -1.80 -12.72 -11.25
N TYR A 225 -0.52 -12.64 -10.91
CA TYR A 225 0.08 -11.45 -10.34
C TYR A 225 0.08 -10.27 -11.34
N ALA A 226 0.35 -10.51 -12.62
CA ALA A 226 0.29 -9.47 -13.64
C ALA A 226 -1.14 -8.91 -13.81
N LEU A 227 -2.14 -9.78 -13.82
CA LEU A 227 -3.54 -9.38 -13.89
C LEU A 227 -4.03 -8.72 -12.57
N PHE A 228 -3.53 -9.17 -11.42
CA PHE A 228 -3.75 -8.54 -10.13
C PHE A 228 -3.23 -7.10 -10.12
N MET A 229 -2.02 -6.86 -10.63
CA MET A 229 -1.46 -5.52 -10.75
C MET A 229 -2.29 -4.62 -11.68
N ALA A 230 -2.76 -5.15 -12.81
CA ALA A 230 -3.66 -4.43 -13.70
C ALA A 230 -4.98 -4.07 -12.99
N ALA A 231 -5.62 -5.05 -12.33
CA ALA A 231 -6.88 -4.86 -11.60
C ALA A 231 -6.73 -3.83 -10.47
N SER A 232 -5.61 -3.86 -9.75
CA SER A 232 -5.31 -2.88 -8.68
C SER A 232 -5.22 -1.45 -9.21
N GLY A 233 -4.75 -1.24 -10.44
CA GLY A 233 -4.74 0.06 -11.10
C GLY A 233 -6.16 0.62 -11.30
N PHE A 234 -7.14 -0.24 -11.60
CA PHE A 234 -8.55 0.15 -11.71
C PHE A 234 -9.21 0.49 -10.36
N VAL A 235 -8.56 0.16 -9.26
CA VAL A 235 -9.00 0.58 -7.91
C VAL A 235 -8.31 1.87 -7.51
N LEU A 236 -6.97 1.88 -7.46
CA LEU A 236 -6.18 2.95 -6.83
C LEU A 236 -6.36 4.31 -7.52
N VAL A 237 -6.27 4.36 -8.85
CA VAL A 237 -6.33 5.63 -9.59
C VAL A 237 -7.72 6.26 -9.55
N PRO A 238 -8.81 5.52 -9.84
CA PRO A 238 -10.16 6.07 -9.73
C PRO A 238 -10.55 6.45 -8.30
N ASP A 239 -10.15 5.65 -7.30
CA ASP A 239 -10.46 5.93 -5.90
C ASP A 239 -9.83 7.24 -5.43
N GLN A 240 -8.54 7.43 -5.67
CA GLN A 240 -7.84 8.67 -5.30
C GLN A 240 -8.47 9.90 -5.96
N THR A 241 -8.78 9.81 -7.25
CA THR A 241 -9.41 10.91 -7.98
C THR A 241 -10.81 11.20 -7.46
N HIS A 242 -11.60 10.14 -7.23
CA HIS A 242 -12.97 10.29 -6.73
C HIS A 242 -13.01 10.87 -5.32
N ALA A 243 -12.15 10.38 -4.43
CA ALA A 243 -12.07 10.85 -3.04
C ALA A 243 -11.69 12.33 -2.96
N LEU A 244 -10.67 12.77 -3.72
CA LEU A 244 -10.28 14.19 -3.77
C LEU A 244 -11.37 15.08 -4.34
N ASN A 245 -12.11 14.62 -5.34
CA ASN A 245 -13.22 15.37 -5.93
C ASN A 245 -14.41 15.56 -4.95
N GLN A 246 -14.45 14.84 -3.83
CA GLN A 246 -15.45 15.06 -2.76
C GLN A 246 -15.09 16.22 -1.83
N LEU A 247 -13.87 16.75 -1.92
CA LEU A 247 -13.41 17.85 -1.10
C LEU A 247 -13.59 19.19 -1.83
N PRO A 248 -13.82 20.29 -1.10
CA PRO A 248 -13.66 21.62 -1.66
C PRO A 248 -12.26 21.84 -2.22
N ALA A 249 -12.13 22.56 -3.32
CA ALA A 249 -10.84 22.78 -4.00
C ALA A 249 -9.73 23.34 -3.07
N ALA A 250 -10.11 24.15 -2.08
CA ALA A 250 -9.18 24.69 -1.09
C ALA A 250 -8.56 23.63 -0.18
N MET A 251 -9.21 22.46 -0.02
CA MET A 251 -8.75 21.36 0.84
C MET A 251 -8.05 20.22 0.06
N ASN A 252 -7.93 20.33 -1.27
CA ASN A 252 -7.34 19.26 -2.08
C ASN A 252 -5.88 18.96 -1.76
N ALA A 253 -5.08 19.97 -1.41
CA ALA A 253 -3.69 19.78 -1.02
C ALA A 253 -3.59 18.99 0.29
N ASP A 254 -4.42 19.36 1.28
CA ASP A 254 -4.47 18.69 2.57
C ASP A 254 -5.03 17.25 2.41
N GLY A 255 -6.09 17.08 1.60
CA GLY A 255 -6.62 15.77 1.25
C GLY A 255 -5.59 14.85 0.62
N SER A 256 -4.77 15.35 -0.29
CA SER A 256 -3.66 14.59 -0.89
C SER A 256 -2.61 14.18 0.14
N ALA A 257 -2.28 15.05 1.10
CA ALA A 257 -1.34 14.73 2.18
C ALA A 257 -1.89 13.62 3.10
N VAL A 258 -3.19 13.70 3.45
CA VAL A 258 -3.90 12.65 4.22
C VAL A 258 -3.88 11.33 3.45
N MET A 259 -4.21 11.34 2.16
CA MET A 259 -4.22 10.14 1.31
C MET A 259 -2.86 9.46 1.27
N ASN A 260 -1.79 10.23 1.04
CA ASN A 260 -0.43 9.68 1.03
C ASN A 260 -0.06 9.05 2.39
N THR A 261 -0.45 9.68 3.50
CA THR A 261 -0.21 9.14 4.84
C THR A 261 -0.98 7.83 5.06
N VAL A 262 -2.26 7.79 4.70
CA VAL A 262 -3.10 6.58 4.79
C VAL A 262 -2.54 5.47 3.89
N GLN A 263 -2.10 5.78 2.68
CA GLN A 263 -1.51 4.82 1.75
C GLN A 263 -0.24 4.18 2.31
N GLN A 264 0.66 4.98 2.89
CA GLN A 264 1.89 4.47 3.51
C GLN A 264 1.59 3.61 4.74
N LEU A 265 0.67 4.06 5.58
CA LEU A 265 0.21 3.28 6.74
C LEU A 265 -0.41 1.95 6.31
N ALA A 266 -1.31 1.98 5.32
CA ALA A 266 -1.96 0.79 4.78
C ALA A 266 -0.93 -0.22 4.25
N GLY A 267 0.08 0.27 3.52
CA GLY A 267 1.17 -0.57 3.04
C GLY A 267 2.00 -1.20 4.15
N ALA A 268 2.34 -0.42 5.17
CA ALA A 268 3.07 -0.93 6.33
C ALA A 268 2.26 -2.00 7.10
N ILE A 269 0.96 -1.78 7.29
CA ILE A 269 0.06 -2.77 7.91
C ILE A 269 -0.05 -4.02 7.01
N GLY A 270 -0.27 -3.86 5.71
CA GLY A 270 -0.39 -4.96 4.77
C GLY A 270 0.85 -5.85 4.73
N THR A 271 2.05 -5.26 4.68
CA THR A 271 3.32 -6.01 4.73
C THR A 271 3.55 -6.68 6.08
N ALA A 272 3.22 -6.02 7.20
CA ALA A 272 3.33 -6.59 8.53
C ALA A 272 2.39 -7.81 8.71
N VAL A 273 1.13 -7.68 8.28
CA VAL A 273 0.16 -8.78 8.27
C VAL A 273 0.65 -9.92 7.38
N ALA A 274 1.10 -9.63 6.17
CA ALA A 274 1.63 -10.63 5.25
C ALA A 274 2.82 -11.39 5.85
N SER A 275 3.78 -10.67 6.42
CA SER A 275 4.97 -11.25 7.09
C SER A 275 4.59 -12.18 8.24
N THR A 276 3.66 -11.74 9.07
CA THR A 276 3.15 -12.50 10.21
C THR A 276 2.45 -13.79 9.77
N LEU A 277 1.51 -13.68 8.83
CA LEU A 277 0.71 -14.81 8.35
C LEU A 277 1.57 -15.88 7.68
N ILE A 278 2.48 -15.48 6.76
CA ILE A 278 3.34 -16.44 6.08
C ILE A 278 4.30 -17.15 7.05
N ALA A 279 4.82 -16.44 8.05
CA ALA A 279 5.71 -17.02 9.06
C ALA A 279 4.96 -18.04 9.92
N GLU A 280 3.77 -17.70 10.41
CA GLU A 280 2.98 -18.54 11.29
C GLU A 280 2.43 -19.77 10.57
N PHE A 281 1.75 -19.59 9.44
CA PHE A 281 1.17 -20.71 8.69
C PHE A 281 2.23 -21.65 8.14
N SER A 282 3.39 -21.15 7.68
CA SER A 282 4.49 -22.02 7.26
C SER A 282 5.11 -22.79 8.45
N ALA A 283 5.15 -22.18 9.64
CA ALA A 283 5.64 -22.85 10.85
C ALA A 283 4.67 -23.99 11.28
N VAL A 284 3.37 -23.72 11.33
CA VAL A 284 2.33 -24.70 11.65
C VAL A 284 2.41 -25.91 10.69
N ASN A 285 2.51 -25.66 9.39
CA ASN A 285 2.60 -26.71 8.37
C ASN A 285 3.90 -27.53 8.50
N ARG A 286 5.02 -26.92 8.90
CA ARG A 286 6.28 -27.66 9.19
C ARG A 286 6.15 -28.54 10.42
N VAL A 287 5.50 -28.08 11.47
CA VAL A 287 5.22 -28.88 12.68
C VAL A 287 4.32 -30.07 12.33
N ALA A 288 3.38 -29.89 11.39
CA ALA A 288 2.54 -30.96 10.86
C ALA A 288 3.29 -31.97 9.94
N GLY A 289 4.61 -31.85 9.79
CA GLY A 289 5.46 -32.78 9.04
C GLY A 289 5.64 -32.46 7.56
N MET A 290 5.19 -31.30 7.08
CA MET A 290 5.42 -30.90 5.70
C MET A 290 6.88 -30.51 5.44
N LYS A 291 7.39 -30.84 4.23
CA LYS A 291 8.69 -30.33 3.76
C LYS A 291 8.65 -28.80 3.72
N SER A 292 9.79 -28.15 4.00
CA SER A 292 9.87 -26.69 4.12
C SER A 292 9.26 -25.96 2.93
N ALA A 293 9.59 -26.35 1.70
CA ALA A 293 9.04 -25.74 0.49
C ALA A 293 7.51 -25.86 0.42
N ALA A 294 6.96 -27.07 0.60
CA ALA A 294 5.51 -27.30 0.60
C ALA A 294 4.80 -26.51 1.72
N ALA A 295 5.43 -26.37 2.88
CA ALA A 295 4.91 -25.59 4.00
C ALA A 295 4.78 -24.10 3.66
N TYR A 296 5.75 -23.54 2.91
CA TYR A 296 5.66 -22.15 2.43
C TYR A 296 4.56 -21.97 1.37
N VAL A 297 4.40 -22.91 0.44
CA VAL A 297 3.30 -22.88 -0.56
C VAL A 297 1.94 -22.94 0.14
N ALA A 298 1.75 -23.85 1.08
CA ALA A 298 0.51 -23.97 1.85
C ALA A 298 0.28 -22.73 2.73
N GLY A 299 1.34 -22.21 3.38
CA GLY A 299 1.27 -20.99 4.18
C GLY A 299 0.90 -19.77 3.33
N PHE A 300 1.44 -19.66 2.13
CA PHE A 300 1.04 -18.64 1.15
C PHE A 300 -0.45 -18.73 0.81
N SER A 301 -0.92 -19.91 0.40
CA SER A 301 -2.34 -20.13 0.05
C SER A 301 -3.27 -19.77 1.21
N THR A 302 -2.90 -20.10 2.45
CA THR A 302 -3.69 -19.74 3.63
C THR A 302 -3.66 -18.25 3.90
N SER A 303 -2.50 -17.59 3.72
CA SER A 303 -2.36 -16.13 3.90
C SER A 303 -3.20 -15.35 2.89
N MET A 304 -3.36 -15.86 1.67
CA MET A 304 -4.16 -15.19 0.62
C MET A 304 -5.65 -15.05 0.97
N TRP A 305 -6.19 -15.86 1.88
CA TRP A 305 -7.56 -15.68 2.38
C TRP A 305 -7.80 -14.32 3.03
N VAL A 306 -6.80 -13.80 3.75
CA VAL A 306 -6.90 -12.48 4.39
C VAL A 306 -6.93 -11.38 3.33
N PHE A 307 -6.10 -11.47 2.29
CA PHE A 307 -6.08 -10.48 1.20
C PHE A 307 -7.32 -10.55 0.33
N PHE A 308 -7.83 -11.75 0.06
CA PHE A 308 -9.16 -11.93 -0.53
C PHE A 308 -10.27 -11.28 0.31
N GLY A 309 -10.24 -11.46 1.64
CA GLY A 309 -11.17 -10.80 2.56
C GLY A 309 -11.06 -9.27 2.50
N MET A 310 -9.85 -8.72 2.37
CA MET A 310 -9.64 -7.27 2.17
C MET A 310 -10.21 -6.81 0.82
N ALA A 311 -10.03 -7.59 -0.26
CA ALA A 311 -10.60 -7.28 -1.57
C ALA A 311 -12.14 -7.28 -1.54
N VAL A 312 -12.75 -8.27 -0.89
CA VAL A 312 -14.22 -8.34 -0.72
C VAL A 312 -14.74 -7.17 0.13
N THR A 313 -14.02 -6.80 1.20
CA THR A 313 -14.38 -5.65 2.02
C THR A 313 -14.28 -4.35 1.21
N GLY A 314 -13.21 -4.20 0.43
CA GLY A 314 -13.03 -3.08 -0.49
C GLY A 314 -14.14 -2.98 -1.53
N GLU A 315 -14.58 -4.12 -2.09
CA GLU A 315 -15.73 -4.20 -3.01
C GLU A 315 -17.02 -3.70 -2.36
N ILE A 316 -17.31 -4.14 -1.14
CA ILE A 316 -18.49 -3.69 -0.39
C ILE A 316 -18.44 -2.18 -0.19
N LEU A 317 -17.29 -1.63 0.21
CA LEU A 317 -17.09 -0.18 0.38
C LEU A 317 -17.27 0.59 -0.94
N ALA A 318 -16.76 0.06 -2.06
CA ALA A 318 -16.92 0.65 -3.38
C ALA A 318 -18.40 0.68 -3.83
N LEU A 319 -19.15 -0.38 -3.55
CA LEU A 319 -20.59 -0.44 -3.82
C LEU A 319 -21.38 0.54 -2.94
N LEU A 320 -21.00 0.71 -1.68
CA LEU A 320 -21.57 1.72 -0.80
C LEU A 320 -21.30 3.12 -1.34
N MET A 321 -20.07 3.41 -1.74
CA MET A 321 -19.70 4.70 -2.33
C MET A 321 -20.53 5.02 -3.59
N PHE A 322 -20.79 4.01 -4.44
CA PHE A 322 -21.65 4.16 -5.60
C PHE A 322 -23.10 4.53 -5.25
N ARG A 323 -23.66 3.95 -4.17
CA ARG A 323 -25.00 4.28 -3.69
C ARG A 323 -25.10 5.71 -3.16
N PHE A 324 -24.08 6.18 -2.44
CA PHE A 324 -24.04 7.55 -1.92
C PHE A 324 -23.89 8.58 -3.06
N SER A 325 -23.04 8.33 -4.04
CA SER A 325 -22.87 9.21 -5.21
C SER A 325 -24.15 9.36 -6.02
N LYS A 326 -24.96 8.31 -6.18
CA LYS A 326 -26.28 8.37 -6.86
C LYS A 326 -27.34 9.17 -6.12
N ARG A 327 -27.23 9.35 -4.81
CA ARG A 327 -28.19 10.13 -4.01
C ARG A 327 -27.87 11.61 -3.98
N ALA A 328 -26.63 11.98 -4.32
CA ALA A 328 -26.16 13.37 -4.33
C ALA A 328 -26.26 14.03 -5.72
N ALA A 329 -26.47 13.26 -6.79
CA ALA A 329 -26.74 13.71 -8.15
C ALA A 329 -28.23 13.74 -8.45
#